data_ee2561c3073e4357b87893491b2437ed
#
_entry.id   ee2561c3073e4357b87893491b2437ed
#
_cell.length_a   1.000
_cell.length_b   1.000
_cell.length_c   1.000
_cell.angle_alpha   90.00
_cell.angle_beta   90.00
_cell.angle_gamma   90.00
#
_symmetry.space_group_name_H-M   'P 1'
#
loop_
_entity.id
_entity.type
_entity.pdbx_description
1 polymer ?
#
loop_
_entity_poly.entity_id
_entity_poly.type
_entity_poly.pdbx_seq_one_letter_code
_entity_poly.pdbx_strand_id
1 'polypeptide(L)'
;TKEYLVNHFRPFSDDLADMMEEAFDNNWIDFYPHKGKVGGAFCCNMPFVKQSRVLTNFDGGLGDVVTLAHELGHAYHGLNIESHRPLNWEYSMPVAETASTFNENIIMNAVIDETEDKEVKLGLIENQLQDLCQIICDIYSRYLFEKAVFDRRSDEFLFKDQLNEIMLDAQKQAYGDGLDPTCLHPYMWVCKSHYYSSDLSYYNWPYAFGGLFARGLVVKYQEMGKEKFVPKYKEMLHTTTIASVEDTAKVLGI
;
A
#
# COMPACT_ATOMS: atom_id res chain seq x y z
N THR A 1 -2.30 -15.38 14.94
CA THR A 1 -2.09 -14.63 13.69
C THR A 1 -1.99 -15.55 12.48
N LYS A 2 -1.10 -16.59 12.49
CA LYS A 2 -0.95 -17.54 11.38
C LYS A 2 -2.29 -18.14 10.96
N GLU A 3 -2.96 -18.84 11.88
CA GLU A 3 -4.26 -19.48 11.61
C GLU A 3 -5.31 -18.47 11.11
N TYR A 4 -5.32 -17.28 11.68
CA TYR A 4 -6.25 -16.23 11.30
C TYR A 4 -6.03 -15.80 9.83
N LEU A 5 -4.80 -15.46 9.46
CA LEU A 5 -4.48 -15.07 8.08
C LEU A 5 -4.75 -16.21 7.10
N VAL A 6 -4.24 -17.41 7.36
CA VAL A 6 -4.42 -18.56 6.46
C VAL A 6 -5.91 -18.86 6.24
N ASN A 7 -6.72 -18.86 7.31
CA ASN A 7 -8.15 -19.13 7.20
C ASN A 7 -8.92 -18.06 6.41
N HIS A 8 -8.51 -16.79 6.50
CA HIS A 8 -9.16 -15.71 5.77
C HIS A 8 -8.72 -15.61 4.31
N PHE A 9 -7.49 -16.01 3.99
CA PHE A 9 -7.01 -15.99 2.62
C PHE A 9 -7.27 -17.27 1.83
N ARG A 10 -7.47 -18.42 2.49
CA ARG A 10 -7.79 -19.69 1.82
C ARG A 10 -9.08 -19.65 0.98
N PRO A 11 -10.18 -19.02 1.43
CA PRO A 11 -11.35 -18.82 0.58
C PRO A 11 -11.06 -18.01 -0.70
N PHE A 12 -10.09 -17.10 -0.65
CA PHE A 12 -9.66 -16.32 -1.81
C PHE A 12 -8.75 -17.13 -2.74
N SER A 13 -7.63 -17.69 -2.22
CA SER A 13 -6.64 -18.39 -3.03
C SER A 13 -5.89 -19.42 -2.19
N ASP A 14 -5.92 -20.69 -2.62
CA ASP A 14 -5.22 -21.76 -1.92
C ASP A 14 -3.70 -21.56 -1.97
N ASP A 15 -3.14 -21.18 -3.12
CA ASP A 15 -1.69 -20.93 -3.27
C ASP A 15 -1.19 -19.70 -2.49
N LEU A 16 -2.03 -18.66 -2.30
CA LEU A 16 -1.69 -17.57 -1.40
C LEU A 16 -1.66 -18.03 0.06
N ALA A 17 -2.68 -18.78 0.47
CA ALA A 17 -2.73 -19.32 1.83
C ALA A 17 -1.59 -20.32 2.12
N ASP A 18 -1.25 -21.18 1.15
CA ASP A 18 -0.13 -22.11 1.24
C ASP A 18 1.20 -21.37 1.35
N MET A 19 1.42 -20.31 0.57
CA MET A 19 2.60 -19.45 0.69
C MET A 19 2.69 -18.76 2.05
N MET A 20 1.55 -18.27 2.58
CA MET A 20 1.52 -17.71 3.93
C MET A 20 1.90 -18.75 4.98
N GLU A 21 1.35 -19.97 4.89
CA GLU A 21 1.69 -21.07 5.77
C GLU A 21 3.19 -21.39 5.73
N GLU A 22 3.76 -21.48 4.53
CA GLU A 22 5.19 -21.68 4.31
C GLU A 22 6.03 -20.56 4.93
N ALA A 23 5.62 -19.29 4.76
CA ALA A 23 6.33 -18.14 5.32
C ALA A 23 6.44 -18.21 6.85
N PHE A 24 5.39 -18.65 7.51
CA PHE A 24 5.41 -18.87 8.97
C PHE A 24 6.27 -20.06 9.38
N ASP A 25 6.15 -21.19 8.69
CA ASP A 25 6.78 -22.46 9.09
C ASP A 25 8.27 -22.50 8.75
N ASN A 26 8.69 -21.80 7.69
CA ASN A 26 10.06 -21.81 7.20
C ASN A 26 10.87 -20.57 7.58
N ASN A 27 10.44 -19.84 8.61
CA ASN A 27 11.17 -18.70 9.18
C ASN A 27 11.44 -17.57 8.16
N TRP A 28 10.46 -17.25 7.30
CA TRP A 28 10.60 -16.11 6.42
C TRP A 28 10.43 -14.77 7.14
N ILE A 29 9.82 -14.80 8.34
CA ILE A 29 9.35 -13.61 9.05
C ILE A 29 10.16 -13.37 10.32
N ASP A 30 10.79 -12.20 10.41
CA ASP A 30 11.35 -11.66 11.64
C ASP A 30 10.29 -10.80 12.33
N PHE A 31 9.64 -11.34 13.36
CA PHE A 31 8.43 -10.79 13.95
C PHE A 31 8.67 -9.66 14.93
N TYR A 32 9.43 -9.92 15.99
CA TYR A 32 9.36 -9.12 17.22
C TYR A 32 10.33 -7.95 17.23
N PRO A 33 9.93 -6.81 17.87
CA PRO A 33 10.84 -5.71 18.06
C PRO A 33 11.99 -6.09 19.01
N HIS A 34 13.19 -5.60 18.72
CA HIS A 34 14.35 -5.73 19.60
C HIS A 34 15.30 -4.54 19.42
N LYS A 35 16.21 -4.36 20.35
CA LYS A 35 17.19 -3.26 20.32
C LYS A 35 18.04 -3.34 19.03
N GLY A 36 18.05 -2.27 18.27
CA GLY A 36 18.81 -2.15 17.02
C GLY A 36 18.09 -2.63 15.77
N LYS A 37 16.88 -3.19 15.89
CA LYS A 37 16.04 -3.53 14.75
C LYS A 37 15.49 -2.25 14.09
N VAL A 38 15.45 -2.24 12.76
CA VAL A 38 14.85 -1.15 11.98
C VAL A 38 13.35 -1.07 12.26
N GLY A 39 12.82 0.13 12.41
CA GLY A 39 11.39 0.36 12.60
C GLY A 39 10.60 0.14 11.30
N GLY A 40 9.27 0.02 11.43
CA GLY A 40 8.37 -0.27 10.31
C GLY A 40 8.34 -1.75 9.94
N ALA A 41 7.96 -2.04 8.70
CA ALA A 41 7.94 -3.37 8.12
C ALA A 41 8.42 -3.30 6.66
N PHE A 42 8.89 -4.41 6.14
CA PHE A 42 9.17 -4.57 4.71
C PHE A 42 9.21 -6.04 4.30
N CYS A 43 8.99 -6.30 3.02
CA CYS A 43 9.22 -7.58 2.37
C CYS A 43 10.34 -7.45 1.33
N CYS A 44 11.28 -8.38 1.37
CA CYS A 44 12.33 -8.54 0.36
C CYS A 44 12.13 -9.85 -0.39
N ASN A 45 11.78 -9.76 -1.67
CA ASN A 45 11.65 -10.92 -2.52
C ASN A 45 13.01 -11.47 -2.93
N MET A 46 13.19 -12.78 -2.81
CA MET A 46 14.42 -13.48 -3.13
C MET A 46 14.17 -14.57 -4.20
N PRO A 47 13.93 -14.19 -5.45
CA PRO A 47 13.49 -15.11 -6.50
C PRO A 47 14.50 -16.22 -6.80
N PHE A 48 15.80 -16.04 -6.51
CA PHE A 48 16.81 -17.08 -6.65
C PHE A 48 16.56 -18.32 -5.80
N VAL A 49 15.94 -18.14 -4.64
CA VAL A 49 15.59 -19.22 -3.70
C VAL A 49 14.08 -19.43 -3.61
N LYS A 50 13.32 -18.72 -4.44
CA LYS A 50 11.85 -18.77 -4.50
C LYS A 50 11.20 -18.53 -3.13
N GLN A 51 11.70 -17.57 -2.41
CA GLN A 51 11.26 -17.20 -1.07
C GLN A 51 11.27 -15.69 -0.92
N SER A 52 10.65 -15.23 0.15
CA SER A 52 10.75 -13.85 0.59
C SER A 52 11.28 -13.77 2.03
N ARG A 53 11.71 -12.58 2.44
CA ARG A 53 12.04 -12.29 3.84
C ARG A 53 11.24 -11.07 4.27
N VAL A 54 10.53 -11.24 5.35
CA VAL A 54 9.64 -10.22 5.90
C VAL A 54 10.19 -9.78 7.25
N LEU A 55 10.31 -8.48 7.44
CA LEU A 55 10.60 -7.89 8.74
C LEU A 55 9.37 -7.13 9.21
N THR A 56 8.97 -7.37 10.45
CA THR A 56 7.92 -6.61 11.14
C THR A 56 8.38 -6.26 12.56
N ASN A 57 7.69 -5.34 13.20
CA ASN A 57 7.82 -5.06 14.62
C ASN A 57 6.49 -5.40 15.33
N PHE A 58 6.16 -6.69 15.32
CA PHE A 58 4.89 -7.25 15.76
C PHE A 58 4.72 -7.17 17.28
N ASP A 59 3.72 -6.44 17.75
CA ASP A 59 3.39 -6.27 19.18
C ASP A 59 2.04 -6.91 19.56
N GLY A 60 1.34 -7.51 18.59
CA GLY A 60 0.13 -8.30 18.81
C GLY A 60 -1.18 -7.58 18.59
N GLY A 61 -1.14 -6.34 18.09
CA GLY A 61 -2.32 -5.56 17.73
C GLY A 61 -2.93 -5.96 16.39
N LEU A 62 -4.18 -5.55 16.14
CA LEU A 62 -4.84 -5.77 14.84
C LEU A 62 -4.04 -5.10 13.71
N GLY A 63 -3.50 -3.91 13.94
CA GLY A 63 -2.66 -3.20 12.97
C GLY A 63 -1.45 -4.03 12.53
N ASP A 64 -0.85 -4.80 13.44
CA ASP A 64 0.28 -5.67 13.10
C ASP A 64 -0.14 -6.86 12.25
N VAL A 65 -1.35 -7.38 12.46
CA VAL A 65 -1.92 -8.45 11.61
C VAL A 65 -2.17 -7.92 10.19
N VAL A 66 -2.68 -6.71 10.06
CA VAL A 66 -2.88 -6.04 8.75
C VAL A 66 -1.55 -5.77 8.08
N THR A 67 -0.56 -5.24 8.82
CA THR A 67 0.80 -5.04 8.31
C THR A 67 1.41 -6.36 7.83
N LEU A 68 1.24 -7.43 8.56
CA LEU A 68 1.75 -8.74 8.13
C LEU A 68 1.03 -9.26 6.87
N ALA A 69 -0.28 -9.05 6.75
CA ALA A 69 -1.03 -9.37 5.53
C ALA A 69 -0.52 -8.54 4.33
N HIS A 70 -0.18 -7.27 4.55
CA HIS A 70 0.45 -6.38 3.57
C HIS A 70 1.79 -6.95 3.09
N GLU A 71 2.71 -7.22 3.99
CA GLU A 71 4.04 -7.75 3.63
C GLU A 71 3.97 -9.11 2.93
N LEU A 72 3.04 -9.97 3.35
CA LEU A 72 2.78 -11.24 2.66
C LEU A 72 2.11 -11.04 1.29
N GLY A 73 1.45 -9.90 1.06
CA GLY A 73 1.00 -9.49 -0.27
C GLY A 73 2.17 -9.23 -1.21
N HIS A 74 3.21 -8.54 -0.76
CA HIS A 74 4.45 -8.37 -1.51
C HIS A 74 5.14 -9.72 -1.79
N ALA A 75 5.15 -10.64 -0.81
CA ALA A 75 5.69 -11.97 -1.01
C ALA A 75 4.92 -12.74 -2.09
N TYR A 76 3.59 -12.65 -2.10
CA TYR A 76 2.76 -13.26 -3.14
C TYR A 76 2.97 -12.63 -4.52
N HIS A 77 3.17 -11.32 -4.59
CA HIS A 77 3.57 -10.65 -5.82
C HIS A 77 4.90 -11.22 -6.34
N GLY A 78 5.90 -11.34 -5.45
CA GLY A 78 7.19 -11.95 -5.75
C GLY A 78 7.06 -13.36 -6.33
N LEU A 79 6.23 -14.20 -5.72
CA LEU A 79 5.95 -15.56 -6.21
C LEU A 79 5.37 -15.57 -7.63
N ASN A 80 4.53 -14.61 -7.97
CA ASN A 80 3.91 -14.55 -9.30
C ASN A 80 4.86 -14.04 -10.40
N ILE A 81 5.98 -13.40 -10.07
CA ILE A 81 6.98 -12.90 -11.04
C ILE A 81 8.27 -13.72 -11.08
N GLU A 82 8.51 -14.63 -10.15
CA GLU A 82 9.77 -15.37 -10.01
C GLU A 82 10.14 -16.21 -11.23
N SER A 83 9.16 -16.60 -12.05
CA SER A 83 9.36 -17.36 -13.28
C SER A 83 9.97 -16.54 -14.43
N HIS A 84 10.00 -15.21 -14.30
CA HIS A 84 10.66 -14.33 -15.26
C HIS A 84 12.19 -14.45 -15.21
N ARG A 85 12.85 -13.94 -16.24
CA ARG A 85 14.31 -13.78 -16.23
C ARG A 85 14.74 -12.71 -15.22
N PRO A 86 15.95 -12.78 -14.67
CA PRO A 86 16.41 -11.84 -13.62
C PRO A 86 16.23 -10.36 -13.93
N LEU A 87 16.37 -9.94 -15.18
CA LEU A 87 16.15 -8.55 -15.60
C LEU A 87 14.68 -8.10 -15.53
N ASN A 88 13.75 -9.03 -15.33
CA ASN A 88 12.32 -8.79 -15.23
C ASN A 88 11.76 -9.20 -13.86
N TRP A 89 12.54 -9.08 -12.80
CA TRP A 89 12.07 -9.33 -11.41
C TRP A 89 11.67 -8.06 -10.67
N GLU A 90 11.82 -6.91 -11.31
CA GLU A 90 11.43 -5.64 -10.72
C GLU A 90 10.20 -5.07 -11.43
N TYR A 91 9.24 -4.64 -10.67
CA TYR A 91 8.06 -3.93 -11.15
C TYR A 91 8.16 -2.44 -10.85
N SER A 92 7.40 -1.65 -11.60
CA SER A 92 7.41 -0.20 -11.42
C SER A 92 6.74 0.21 -10.10
N MET A 93 7.18 1.32 -9.53
CA MET A 93 6.69 1.87 -8.26
C MET A 93 5.15 1.99 -8.18
N PRO A 94 4.41 2.40 -9.23
CA PRO A 94 2.94 2.51 -9.18
C PRO A 94 2.22 1.22 -8.81
N VAL A 95 2.72 0.07 -9.26
CA VAL A 95 2.09 -1.24 -9.00
C VAL A 95 2.67 -1.97 -7.81
N ALA A 96 3.70 -1.39 -7.17
CA ALA A 96 4.41 -2.02 -6.06
C ALA A 96 3.49 -2.36 -4.89
N GLU A 97 2.54 -1.47 -4.59
CA GLU A 97 1.62 -1.61 -3.45
C GLU A 97 0.29 -2.30 -3.82
N THR A 98 0.15 -2.86 -5.02
CA THR A 98 -1.12 -3.43 -5.48
C THR A 98 -1.50 -4.68 -4.68
N ALA A 99 -0.58 -5.64 -4.57
CA ALA A 99 -0.87 -6.90 -3.89
C ALA A 99 -0.92 -6.75 -2.37
N SER A 100 -0.06 -5.91 -1.82
CA SER A 100 0.00 -5.60 -0.39
C SER A 100 -1.29 -4.93 0.08
N THR A 101 -1.71 -3.85 -0.56
CA THR A 101 -2.95 -3.14 -0.22
C THR A 101 -4.20 -3.96 -0.55
N PHE A 102 -4.17 -4.82 -1.57
CA PHE A 102 -5.27 -5.76 -1.83
C PHE A 102 -5.46 -6.70 -0.64
N ASN A 103 -4.39 -7.29 -0.11
CA ASN A 103 -4.45 -8.14 1.08
C ASN A 103 -4.98 -7.39 2.32
N GLU A 104 -4.55 -6.14 2.54
CA GLU A 104 -5.11 -5.31 3.61
C GLU A 104 -6.63 -5.17 3.49
N ASN A 105 -7.13 -4.87 2.29
CA ASN A 105 -8.57 -4.73 2.06
C ASN A 105 -9.31 -6.04 2.33
N ILE A 106 -8.77 -7.19 1.91
CA ILE A 106 -9.39 -8.50 2.17
C ILE A 106 -9.50 -8.75 3.67
N ILE A 107 -8.41 -8.59 4.42
CA ILE A 107 -8.41 -8.88 5.86
C ILE A 107 -9.23 -7.89 6.66
N MET A 108 -9.17 -6.59 6.33
CA MET A 108 -9.97 -5.58 7.01
C MET A 108 -11.47 -5.74 6.77
N ASN A 109 -11.88 -6.10 5.55
CA ASN A 109 -13.28 -6.39 5.26
C ASN A 109 -13.75 -7.60 6.08
N ALA A 110 -12.94 -8.66 6.17
CA ALA A 110 -13.25 -9.82 6.99
C ALA A 110 -13.41 -9.45 8.48
N VAL A 111 -12.47 -8.67 9.04
CA VAL A 111 -12.55 -8.19 10.43
C VAL A 111 -13.82 -7.38 10.68
N ILE A 112 -14.17 -6.48 9.76
CA ILE A 112 -15.38 -5.66 9.87
C ILE A 112 -16.64 -6.53 9.81
N ASP A 113 -16.66 -7.51 8.92
CA ASP A 113 -17.83 -8.41 8.76
C ASP A 113 -18.04 -9.31 9.97
N GLU A 114 -16.97 -9.82 10.58
CA GLU A 114 -16.97 -10.66 11.77
C GLU A 114 -17.27 -9.90 13.07
N THR A 115 -17.05 -8.60 13.09
CA THR A 115 -17.25 -7.77 14.29
C THR A 115 -18.73 -7.58 14.58
N GLU A 116 -19.23 -8.15 15.68
CA GLU A 116 -20.63 -8.02 16.12
C GLU A 116 -20.88 -6.71 16.89
N ASP A 117 -19.91 -6.24 17.66
CA ASP A 117 -20.01 -5.01 18.43
C ASP A 117 -20.05 -3.79 17.50
N LYS A 118 -21.12 -3.02 17.59
CA LYS A 118 -21.37 -1.89 16.69
C LYS A 118 -20.40 -0.73 16.89
N GLU A 119 -19.96 -0.47 18.13
CA GLU A 119 -19.02 0.61 18.42
C GLU A 119 -17.62 0.24 17.90
N VAL A 120 -17.20 -1.00 18.11
CA VAL A 120 -15.94 -1.52 17.55
C VAL A 120 -15.99 -1.49 16.03
N LYS A 121 -17.08 -1.95 15.43
CA LYS A 121 -17.28 -1.95 13.97
C LYS A 121 -17.24 -0.53 13.40
N LEU A 122 -17.88 0.44 14.07
CA LEU A 122 -17.83 1.85 13.69
C LEU A 122 -16.41 2.39 13.70
N GLY A 123 -15.63 2.08 14.75
CA GLY A 123 -14.22 2.48 14.85
C GLY A 123 -13.34 1.89 13.74
N LEU A 124 -13.58 0.63 13.36
CA LEU A 124 -12.87 -0.01 12.24
C LEU A 124 -13.17 0.66 10.91
N ILE A 125 -14.45 0.99 10.65
CA ILE A 125 -14.87 1.70 9.44
C ILE A 125 -14.29 3.13 9.42
N GLU A 126 -14.30 3.81 10.57
CA GLU A 126 -13.70 5.15 10.70
C GLU A 126 -12.21 5.12 10.36
N ASN A 127 -11.46 4.14 10.86
CA ASN A 127 -10.04 3.97 10.53
C ASN A 127 -9.84 3.78 9.02
N GLN A 128 -10.64 2.93 8.36
CA GLN A 128 -10.58 2.77 6.89
C GLN A 128 -10.86 4.08 6.15
N LEU A 129 -11.80 4.89 6.63
CA LEU A 129 -12.10 6.19 6.01
C LEU A 129 -10.96 7.19 6.23
N GLN A 130 -10.29 7.16 7.39
CA GLN A 130 -9.11 7.99 7.66
C GLN A 130 -7.95 7.62 6.72
N ASP A 131 -7.68 6.33 6.52
CA ASP A 131 -6.67 5.85 5.57
C ASP A 131 -6.99 6.28 4.14
N LEU A 132 -8.26 6.18 3.73
CA LEU A 132 -8.73 6.69 2.44
C LEU A 132 -8.50 8.20 2.30
N CYS A 133 -8.84 8.97 3.33
CA CYS A 133 -8.63 10.42 3.33
C CYS A 133 -7.13 10.73 3.19
N GLN A 134 -6.26 9.96 3.85
CA GLN A 134 -4.82 10.12 3.70
C GLN A 134 -4.36 9.90 2.26
N ILE A 135 -4.74 8.79 1.63
CA ILE A 135 -4.26 8.47 0.27
C ILE A 135 -4.89 9.35 -0.82
N ILE A 136 -6.11 9.85 -0.61
CA ILE A 136 -6.80 10.70 -1.60
C ILE A 136 -6.49 12.18 -1.35
N CYS A 137 -6.66 12.68 -0.13
CA CYS A 137 -6.58 14.12 0.16
C CYS A 137 -5.16 14.53 0.59
N ASP A 138 -4.56 13.88 1.61
CA ASP A 138 -3.24 14.28 2.09
C ASP A 138 -2.16 14.06 1.02
N ILE A 139 -2.16 12.93 0.35
CA ILE A 139 -1.20 12.65 -0.73
C ILE A 139 -1.39 13.62 -1.91
N TYR A 140 -2.63 13.98 -2.24
CA TYR A 140 -2.86 14.97 -3.28
C TYR A 140 -2.35 16.36 -2.87
N SER A 141 -2.51 16.74 -1.60
CA SER A 141 -1.91 17.99 -1.08
C SER A 141 -0.39 17.99 -1.21
N ARG A 142 0.26 16.86 -0.94
CA ARG A 142 1.71 16.70 -1.09
C ARG A 142 2.15 16.84 -2.55
N TYR A 143 1.40 16.24 -3.47
CA TYR A 143 1.66 16.37 -4.90
C TYR A 143 1.54 17.83 -5.36
N LEU A 144 0.47 18.52 -4.97
CA LEU A 144 0.26 19.93 -5.31
C LEU A 144 1.38 20.82 -4.78
N PHE A 145 1.80 20.60 -3.53
CA PHE A 145 2.93 21.30 -2.93
C PHE A 145 4.21 21.09 -3.73
N GLU A 146 4.58 19.85 -3.96
CA GLU A 146 5.82 19.51 -4.66
C GLU A 146 5.82 20.05 -6.08
N LYS A 147 4.71 19.92 -6.80
CA LYS A 147 4.53 20.50 -8.14
C LYS A 147 4.74 22.01 -8.14
N ALA A 148 4.09 22.72 -7.23
CA ALA A 148 4.21 24.18 -7.14
C ALA A 148 5.65 24.61 -6.80
N VAL A 149 6.35 23.85 -5.93
CA VAL A 149 7.76 24.11 -5.63
C VAL A 149 8.63 23.87 -6.87
N PHE A 150 8.43 22.79 -7.61
CA PHE A 150 9.19 22.52 -8.84
C PHE A 150 8.93 23.56 -9.92
N ASP A 151 7.69 23.97 -10.10
CA ASP A 151 7.31 24.97 -11.12
C ASP A 151 7.94 26.35 -10.82
N ARG A 152 8.04 26.73 -9.53
CA ARG A 152 8.52 28.07 -9.13
C ARG A 152 10.04 28.16 -8.91
N ARG A 153 10.68 27.09 -8.42
CA ARG A 153 12.10 27.11 -8.05
C ARG A 153 13.06 27.36 -9.21
N SER A 154 12.61 27.21 -10.44
CA SER A 154 13.41 27.54 -11.63
C SER A 154 13.64 29.05 -11.79
N ASP A 155 12.68 29.85 -11.34
CA ASP A 155 12.63 31.28 -11.56
C ASP A 155 12.89 32.10 -10.30
N GLU A 156 12.69 31.51 -9.11
CA GLU A 156 12.84 32.18 -7.84
C GLU A 156 13.41 31.27 -6.74
N PHE A 157 14.07 31.86 -5.74
CA PHE A 157 14.44 31.16 -4.53
C PHE A 157 13.29 31.19 -3.53
N LEU A 158 12.78 30.01 -3.15
CA LEU A 158 11.65 29.88 -2.22
C LEU A 158 12.13 29.84 -0.77
N PHE A 159 11.77 30.84 0.02
CA PHE A 159 12.00 30.89 1.45
C PHE A 159 10.85 30.22 2.20
N LYS A 160 11.04 30.08 3.52
CA LYS A 160 10.10 29.43 4.43
C LYS A 160 8.65 29.94 4.27
N ASP A 161 8.46 31.25 4.15
CA ASP A 161 7.12 31.84 4.13
C ASP A 161 6.39 31.50 2.82
N GLN A 162 7.08 31.51 1.69
CA GLN A 162 6.51 31.05 0.40
C GLN A 162 6.21 29.55 0.42
N LEU A 163 7.09 28.72 1.02
CA LEU A 163 6.82 27.29 1.18
C LEU A 163 5.59 27.03 2.05
N ASN A 164 5.43 27.79 3.12
CA ASN A 164 4.25 27.70 3.98
C ASN A 164 2.97 28.10 3.25
N GLU A 165 3.00 29.16 2.45
CA GLU A 165 1.85 29.59 1.62
C GLU A 165 1.47 28.52 0.61
N ILE A 166 2.46 27.94 -0.10
CA ILE A 166 2.24 26.84 -1.06
C ILE A 166 1.60 25.64 -0.36
N MET A 167 2.09 25.28 0.85
CA MET A 167 1.55 24.15 1.60
C MET A 167 0.11 24.39 2.07
N LEU A 168 -0.20 25.57 2.55
CA LEU A 168 -1.57 25.94 2.96
C LEU A 168 -2.52 25.93 1.75
N ASP A 169 -2.09 26.44 0.61
CA ASP A 169 -2.89 26.43 -0.60
C ASP A 169 -3.11 25.00 -1.14
N ALA A 170 -2.08 24.18 -1.12
CA ALA A 170 -2.16 22.76 -1.47
C ALA A 170 -3.17 21.99 -0.60
N GLN A 171 -3.17 22.23 0.71
CA GLN A 171 -4.15 21.64 1.63
C GLN A 171 -5.58 22.11 1.31
N LYS A 172 -5.80 23.40 1.09
CA LYS A 172 -7.12 23.94 0.72
C LYS A 172 -7.63 23.31 -0.58
N GLN A 173 -6.78 23.18 -1.58
CA GLN A 173 -7.19 22.57 -2.86
C GLN A 173 -7.51 21.08 -2.70
N ALA A 174 -6.72 20.34 -1.91
CA ALA A 174 -6.88 18.91 -1.77
C ALA A 174 -8.08 18.49 -0.91
N TYR A 175 -8.37 19.26 0.14
CA TYR A 175 -9.42 18.91 1.09
C TYR A 175 -10.72 19.69 0.86
N GLY A 176 -10.70 20.76 0.06
CA GLY A 176 -11.87 21.61 -0.14
C GLY A 176 -12.40 22.18 1.18
N ASP A 177 -13.66 21.94 1.47
CA ASP A 177 -14.34 22.30 2.71
C ASP A 177 -14.32 21.18 3.78
N GLY A 178 -13.57 20.09 3.52
CA GLY A 178 -13.44 18.96 4.45
C GLY A 178 -12.51 19.21 5.64
N LEU A 179 -11.72 20.30 5.64
CA LEU A 179 -10.89 20.71 6.78
C LEU A 179 -11.32 22.08 7.30
N ASP A 180 -11.27 22.22 8.63
CA ASP A 180 -11.37 23.52 9.26
C ASP A 180 -10.21 24.43 8.79
N PRO A 181 -10.50 25.57 8.13
CA PRO A 181 -9.46 26.45 7.60
C PRO A 181 -8.55 27.04 8.67
N THR A 182 -8.93 26.99 9.95
CA THR A 182 -8.12 27.44 11.09
C THR A 182 -7.13 26.37 11.57
N CYS A 183 -7.30 25.11 11.13
CA CYS A 183 -6.50 23.96 11.53
C CYS A 183 -5.50 23.48 10.46
N LEU A 184 -5.31 24.24 9.39
CA LEU A 184 -4.33 23.91 8.35
C LEU A 184 -2.89 24.04 8.90
N HIS A 185 -2.00 23.13 8.45
CA HIS A 185 -0.65 23.05 8.98
C HIS A 185 0.41 23.57 7.98
N PRO A 186 0.93 24.79 8.14
CA PRO A 186 1.85 25.41 7.19
C PRO A 186 3.19 24.68 7.06
N TYR A 187 3.61 23.94 8.08
CA TYR A 187 4.90 23.23 8.13
C TYR A 187 4.78 21.73 7.81
N MET A 188 3.68 21.26 7.22
CA MET A 188 3.52 19.84 6.86
C MET A 188 4.67 19.34 5.96
N TRP A 189 5.22 20.19 5.12
CA TRP A 189 6.35 19.88 4.24
C TRP A 189 7.65 19.54 5.00
N VAL A 190 7.83 20.05 6.23
CA VAL A 190 9.06 19.85 7.02
C VAL A 190 9.23 18.39 7.44
N CYS A 191 8.14 17.71 7.76
CA CYS A 191 8.17 16.33 8.29
C CYS A 191 8.12 15.23 7.21
N LYS A 192 8.13 15.59 5.92
CA LYS A 192 8.07 14.62 4.81
C LYS A 192 9.47 14.39 4.24
N SER A 193 10.15 13.36 4.74
CA SER A 193 11.56 13.07 4.45
C SER A 193 11.86 12.94 2.95
N HIS A 194 10.93 12.42 2.15
CA HIS A 194 11.13 12.22 0.71
C HIS A 194 11.22 13.53 -0.09
N TYR A 195 10.73 14.67 0.41
CA TYR A 195 10.99 15.97 -0.24
C TYR A 195 12.47 16.37 -0.23
N TYR A 196 13.25 15.74 0.62
CA TYR A 196 14.68 16.00 0.79
C TYR A 196 15.57 14.92 0.15
N SER A 197 14.97 13.99 -0.58
CA SER A 197 15.68 12.94 -1.32
C SER A 197 15.65 13.26 -2.82
N SER A 198 16.82 13.37 -3.43
CA SER A 198 16.94 13.66 -4.87
C SER A 198 16.34 12.57 -5.77
N ASP A 199 16.23 11.36 -5.25
CA ASP A 199 15.81 10.18 -6.03
C ASP A 199 14.32 9.86 -5.90
N LEU A 200 13.58 10.62 -5.08
CA LEU A 200 12.19 10.32 -4.72
C LEU A 200 11.20 11.45 -5.09
N SER A 201 11.40 12.12 -6.22
CA SER A 201 10.45 13.14 -6.68
C SER A 201 9.05 12.55 -6.88
N TYR A 202 8.05 13.25 -6.36
CA TYR A 202 6.63 12.83 -6.41
C TYR A 202 6.36 11.45 -5.79
N TYR A 203 7.19 10.98 -4.89
CA TYR A 203 7.15 9.63 -4.32
C TYR A 203 5.79 9.20 -3.75
N ASN A 204 4.98 10.13 -3.28
CA ASN A 204 3.73 9.78 -2.57
C ASN A 204 2.60 9.28 -3.46
N TRP A 205 2.56 9.62 -4.76
CA TRP A 205 1.47 9.25 -5.63
C TRP A 205 1.28 7.73 -5.82
N PRO A 206 2.31 6.87 -5.74
CA PRO A 206 2.14 5.42 -5.81
C PRO A 206 1.19 4.86 -4.75
N TYR A 207 1.14 5.46 -3.57
CA TYR A 207 0.20 5.04 -2.52
C TYR A 207 -1.25 5.37 -2.90
N ALA A 208 -1.51 6.52 -3.49
CA ALA A 208 -2.84 6.87 -3.99
C ALA A 208 -3.25 5.94 -5.14
N PHE A 209 -2.36 5.70 -6.09
CA PHE A 209 -2.60 4.75 -7.19
C PHE A 209 -2.85 3.34 -6.65
N GLY A 210 -1.93 2.79 -5.86
CA GLY A 210 -2.02 1.43 -5.31
C GLY A 210 -3.27 1.22 -4.47
N GLY A 211 -3.59 2.19 -3.58
CA GLY A 211 -4.77 2.13 -2.73
C GLY A 211 -6.08 2.17 -3.51
N LEU A 212 -6.20 3.01 -4.54
CA LEU A 212 -7.39 3.07 -5.40
C LEU A 212 -7.48 1.85 -6.32
N PHE A 213 -6.36 1.42 -6.89
CA PHE A 213 -6.30 0.26 -7.76
C PHE A 213 -6.66 -1.03 -7.00
N ALA A 214 -6.11 -1.23 -5.80
CA ALA A 214 -6.44 -2.37 -4.96
C ALA A 214 -7.94 -2.42 -4.60
N ARG A 215 -8.58 -1.28 -4.34
CA ARG A 215 -10.03 -1.23 -4.14
C ARG A 215 -10.81 -1.58 -5.39
N GLY A 216 -10.36 -1.12 -6.54
CA GLY A 216 -10.93 -1.53 -7.84
C GLY A 216 -10.83 -3.06 -8.03
N LEU A 217 -9.71 -3.67 -7.62
CA LEU A 217 -9.53 -5.12 -7.65
C LEU A 217 -10.48 -5.85 -6.70
N VAL A 218 -10.74 -5.32 -5.50
CA VAL A 218 -11.74 -5.90 -4.57
C VAL A 218 -13.14 -5.88 -5.20
N VAL A 219 -13.53 -4.78 -5.83
CA VAL A 219 -14.81 -4.70 -6.55
C VAL A 219 -14.87 -5.74 -7.68
N LYS A 220 -13.80 -5.87 -8.46
CA LYS A 220 -13.72 -6.89 -9.51
C LYS A 220 -13.81 -8.32 -8.96
N TYR A 221 -13.18 -8.59 -7.83
CA TYR A 221 -13.31 -9.87 -7.13
C TYR A 221 -14.76 -10.17 -6.75
N GLN A 222 -15.47 -9.19 -6.20
CA GLN A 222 -16.89 -9.32 -5.84
C GLN A 222 -17.79 -9.53 -7.07
N GLU A 223 -17.51 -8.84 -8.19
CA GLU A 223 -18.27 -8.97 -9.43
C GLU A 223 -18.03 -10.32 -10.15
N MET A 224 -16.80 -10.77 -10.20
CA MET A 224 -16.38 -11.93 -10.99
C MET A 224 -16.47 -13.26 -10.24
N GLY A 225 -16.30 -13.21 -8.92
CA GLY A 225 -16.14 -14.38 -8.06
C GLY A 225 -14.74 -15.02 -8.18
N LYS A 226 -14.39 -15.83 -7.17
CA LYS A 226 -13.07 -16.49 -7.01
C LYS A 226 -12.57 -17.14 -8.31
N GLU A 227 -13.38 -18.01 -8.89
CA GLU A 227 -12.99 -18.88 -10.01
C GLU A 227 -12.51 -18.10 -11.26
N LYS A 228 -13.08 -16.91 -11.48
CA LYS A 228 -12.73 -16.08 -12.64
C LYS A 228 -11.71 -15.02 -12.30
N PHE A 229 -11.75 -14.50 -11.06
CA PHE A 229 -10.89 -13.41 -10.65
C PHE A 229 -9.45 -13.89 -10.36
N VAL A 230 -9.28 -14.94 -9.54
CA VAL A 230 -7.95 -15.36 -9.06
C VAL A 230 -6.97 -15.67 -10.19
N PRO A 231 -7.33 -16.43 -11.25
CA PRO A 231 -6.42 -16.64 -12.37
C PRO A 231 -6.00 -15.34 -13.07
N LYS A 232 -6.92 -14.41 -13.27
CA LYS A 232 -6.63 -13.10 -13.88
C LYS A 232 -5.82 -12.18 -12.95
N TYR A 233 -6.05 -12.25 -11.66
CA TYR A 233 -5.26 -11.52 -10.67
C TYR A 233 -3.81 -11.99 -10.70
N LYS A 234 -3.56 -13.28 -10.75
CA LYS A 234 -2.21 -13.85 -10.91
C LYS A 234 -1.58 -13.45 -12.23
N GLU A 235 -2.33 -13.48 -13.33
CA GLU A 235 -1.89 -13.00 -14.64
C GLU A 235 -1.51 -11.50 -14.55
N MET A 236 -2.34 -10.68 -13.92
CA MET A 236 -2.06 -9.26 -13.72
C MET A 236 -0.76 -9.06 -12.92
N LEU A 237 -0.58 -9.74 -11.78
CA LEU A 237 0.65 -9.66 -10.99
C LEU A 237 1.87 -10.11 -11.82
N HIS A 238 1.74 -11.19 -12.59
CA HIS A 238 2.79 -11.67 -13.46
C HIS A 238 3.20 -10.65 -14.53
N THR A 239 2.27 -9.85 -15.05
CA THR A 239 2.55 -8.87 -16.11
C THR A 239 3.16 -7.57 -15.60
N THR A 240 3.15 -7.28 -14.29
CA THR A 240 3.63 -6.01 -13.71
C THR A 240 5.08 -5.68 -14.06
N THR A 241 5.91 -6.67 -14.37
CA THR A 241 7.34 -6.51 -14.67
C THR A 241 7.65 -6.44 -16.16
N ILE A 242 6.68 -6.77 -17.03
CA ILE A 242 6.88 -6.89 -18.48
C ILE A 242 5.88 -6.07 -19.30
N ALA A 243 4.93 -5.40 -18.66
CA ALA A 243 3.93 -4.58 -19.31
C ALA A 243 3.89 -3.18 -18.69
N SER A 244 3.24 -2.24 -19.38
CA SER A 244 2.93 -0.93 -18.79
C SER A 244 1.91 -1.06 -17.65
N VAL A 245 1.85 -0.06 -16.77
CA VAL A 245 0.83 0.00 -15.70
C VAL A 245 -0.58 -0.06 -16.29
N GLU A 246 -0.81 0.65 -17.39
CA GLU A 246 -2.09 0.66 -18.11
C GLU A 246 -2.46 -0.73 -18.65
N ASP A 247 -1.51 -1.42 -19.29
CA ASP A 247 -1.78 -2.76 -19.83
C ASP A 247 -1.95 -3.80 -18.71
N THR A 248 -1.23 -3.66 -17.61
CA THR A 248 -1.42 -4.46 -16.40
C THR A 248 -2.85 -4.30 -15.85
N ALA A 249 -3.36 -3.09 -15.76
CA ALA A 249 -4.73 -2.80 -15.29
C ALA A 249 -5.80 -3.39 -16.23
N LYS A 250 -5.59 -3.32 -17.53
CA LYS A 250 -6.51 -3.89 -18.55
C LYS A 250 -6.73 -5.41 -18.41
N VAL A 251 -5.79 -6.17 -17.80
CA VAL A 251 -5.95 -7.63 -17.58
C VAL A 251 -7.25 -7.92 -16.81
N LEU A 252 -7.62 -7.05 -15.89
CA LEU A 252 -8.85 -7.16 -15.08
C LEU A 252 -9.95 -6.17 -15.50
N GLY A 253 -9.74 -5.41 -16.57
CA GLY A 253 -10.70 -4.43 -17.09
C GLY A 253 -10.87 -3.22 -16.16
N ILE A 254 -9.77 -2.77 -15.61
CA ILE A 254 -9.66 -1.54 -14.79
C ILE A 254 -8.93 -0.49 -15.60
#